data_b68367708d782f684b310568c3adc4ab
#
_entry.id   b68367708d782f684b310568c3adc4ab
#
_cell.length_a   1.000
_cell.length_b   1.000
_cell.length_c   1.000
_cell.angle_alpha   90.00
_cell.angle_beta   90.00
_cell.angle_gamma   90.00
#
_symmetry.space_group_name_H-M   'P 1'
#
loop_
_entity.id
_entity.type
_entity.pdbx_description
1 polymer ?
#
loop_
_entity_poly.entity_id
_entity_poly.type
_entity_poly.pdbx_seq_one_letter_code
_entity_poly.pdbx_strand_id
1 'polypeptide(L)'
;MRRRRVSRQEPESAPQAPETPRRKRDFSGLRRFGRKISGVLIAALITVCVLLLLLKGSVWIYDAVLTSDTFTTRHIDVSGNVRLTRDMILRLGGLHEGENSFAVSISDVERRLRSTPWVEDVSVKRLLPDRFVIKIRERMPSFWVRHDDRLYYANDRGEIIAQVESDNFMSLPMLTIEPGGEDAIPYLSRLMKDMRSGTLPIEVGAIATVDVSPSKGVEIYLEDREMRLSLAPDDWEGNLSRLGVAIGDLARRRELGMVQEARAADGSVWVSLRQQLR
;
A
#
# COMPACT_ATOMS: atom_id res chain seq x y z
N MET A 1 31.48 59.31 130.10
CA MET A 1 30.66 58.37 129.27
C MET A 1 30.83 58.67 127.82
N ARG A 2 31.68 57.92 127.07
CA ARG A 2 31.95 58.12 125.69
C ARG A 2 31.87 56.73 125.00
N ARG A 3 30.91 56.55 124.11
CA ARG A 3 30.79 55.34 123.29
C ARG A 3 31.76 55.41 122.10
N ARG A 4 32.64 54.44 121.97
CA ARG A 4 33.53 54.24 120.82
C ARG A 4 32.70 53.59 119.65
N ARG A 5 32.72 54.19 118.46
CA ARG A 5 32.27 53.64 117.27
C ARG A 5 33.38 52.71 116.71
N VAL A 6 33.04 51.48 116.44
CA VAL A 6 33.90 50.53 115.76
C VAL A 6 33.59 50.62 114.26
N SER A 7 34.56 51.00 113.47
CA SER A 7 34.48 51.01 112.01
C SER A 7 34.54 49.54 111.44
N ARG A 8 33.55 49.17 110.68
CA ARG A 8 33.49 47.89 109.99
C ARG A 8 34.19 48.08 108.66
N GLN A 9 35.28 47.33 108.36
CA GLN A 9 35.96 47.24 107.08
C GLN A 9 35.10 46.35 106.15
N GLU A 10 34.84 46.84 104.98
CA GLU A 10 34.28 46.03 103.90
C GLU A 10 35.29 45.05 103.30
N PRO A 11 34.91 43.84 102.95
CA PRO A 11 35.81 42.92 102.32
C PRO A 11 35.92 43.21 100.81
N GLU A 12 37.14 43.18 100.36
CA GLU A 12 37.65 43.38 99.05
C GLU A 12 36.99 42.39 98.02
N SER A 13 36.51 42.93 96.90
CA SER A 13 35.80 42.22 95.84
C SER A 13 36.76 41.28 95.07
N ALA A 14 36.39 40.00 95.00
CA ALA A 14 37.06 38.99 94.22
C ALA A 14 36.93 39.30 92.70
N PRO A 15 37.95 38.92 91.90
CA PRO A 15 37.94 39.16 90.43
C PRO A 15 36.89 38.33 89.70
N GLN A 16 36.08 39.00 88.90
CA GLN A 16 35.08 38.38 88.03
C GLN A 16 35.77 37.63 86.91
N ALA A 17 35.44 36.34 86.76
CA ALA A 17 35.85 35.46 85.59
C ALA A 17 35.22 35.96 84.29
N PRO A 18 35.92 35.88 83.14
CA PRO A 18 35.39 36.35 81.85
C PRO A 18 34.20 35.51 81.44
N GLU A 19 33.04 36.15 81.22
CA GLU A 19 31.88 35.52 80.59
C GLU A 19 32.19 35.15 79.15
N THR A 20 32.25 33.85 78.84
CA THR A 20 32.30 33.33 77.44
C THR A 20 31.00 33.64 76.69
N PRO A 21 31.05 34.29 75.54
CA PRO A 21 29.84 34.59 74.79
C PRO A 21 29.16 33.27 74.31
N ARG A 22 27.98 32.99 74.81
CA ARG A 22 27.11 31.93 74.32
C ARG A 22 26.78 32.20 72.84
N ARG A 23 27.47 31.49 71.92
CA ARG A 23 27.22 31.48 70.48
C ARG A 23 25.78 31.00 70.22
N LYS A 24 24.86 31.95 70.07
CA LYS A 24 23.49 31.64 69.61
C LYS A 24 23.59 30.96 68.25
N ARG A 25 23.33 29.65 68.20
CA ARG A 25 23.21 28.87 66.92
C ARG A 25 22.05 29.49 66.16
N ASP A 26 22.41 30.16 65.05
CA ASP A 26 21.46 30.84 64.18
C ASP A 26 20.78 29.78 63.28
N PHE A 27 19.62 29.24 63.66
CA PHE A 27 18.79 28.29 62.92
C PHE A 27 17.98 28.96 61.81
N SER A 28 18.19 30.23 61.51
CA SER A 28 17.46 30.98 60.49
C SER A 28 17.75 30.46 59.07
N GLY A 29 18.96 29.93 58.76
CA GLY A 29 19.36 29.36 57.53
C GLY A 29 18.67 28.03 57.22
N LEU A 30 18.52 27.14 58.23
CA LEU A 30 17.86 25.88 58.10
C LEU A 30 16.36 26.01 57.76
N ARG A 31 15.68 27.01 58.36
CA ARG A 31 14.27 27.29 58.09
C ARG A 31 14.03 27.82 56.66
N ARG A 32 14.95 28.62 56.11
CA ARG A 32 14.87 29.12 54.73
C ARG A 32 15.18 28.02 53.72
N PHE A 33 16.13 27.10 54.01
CA PHE A 33 16.46 25.97 53.18
C PHE A 33 15.31 24.93 53.14
N GLY A 34 14.72 24.63 54.31
CA GLY A 34 13.55 23.74 54.40
C GLY A 34 12.33 24.26 53.61
N ARG A 35 12.06 25.60 53.64
CA ARG A 35 10.97 26.21 52.85
C ARG A 35 11.20 26.13 51.33
N LYS A 36 12.45 26.23 50.88
CA LYS A 36 12.76 26.07 49.44
C LYS A 36 12.58 24.62 48.98
N ILE A 37 13.03 23.66 49.78
CA ILE A 37 12.86 22.22 49.47
C ILE A 37 11.37 21.83 49.49
N SER A 38 10.60 22.29 50.48
CA SER A 38 9.15 22.03 50.52
C SER A 38 8.42 22.65 49.33
N GLY A 39 8.81 23.84 48.88
CA GLY A 39 8.25 24.47 47.67
C GLY A 39 8.53 23.65 46.40
N VAL A 40 9.76 23.13 46.22
CA VAL A 40 10.13 22.25 45.09
C VAL A 40 9.37 20.92 45.16
N LEU A 41 9.24 20.31 46.33
CA LEU A 41 8.49 19.06 46.49
C LEU A 41 6.99 19.24 46.19
N ILE A 42 6.40 20.35 46.67
CA ILE A 42 4.99 20.67 46.35
C ILE A 42 4.82 20.91 44.84
N ALA A 43 5.72 21.67 44.21
CA ALA A 43 5.68 21.88 42.76
C ALA A 43 5.82 20.57 42.00
N ALA A 44 6.75 19.70 42.40
CA ALA A 44 6.92 18.37 41.80
C ALA A 44 5.66 17.50 41.98
N LEU A 45 5.05 17.52 43.17
CA LEU A 45 3.82 16.78 43.42
C LEU A 45 2.66 17.29 42.56
N ILE A 46 2.51 18.62 42.44
CA ILE A 46 1.48 19.22 41.57
C ILE A 46 1.72 18.82 40.11
N THR A 47 2.98 18.85 39.63
CA THR A 47 3.32 18.45 38.29
C THR A 47 2.94 16.97 38.02
N VAL A 48 3.27 16.08 38.94
CA VAL A 48 2.90 14.67 38.88
C VAL A 48 1.38 14.49 38.87
N CYS A 49 0.66 15.20 39.76
CA CYS A 49 -0.81 15.15 39.77
C CYS A 49 -1.43 15.64 38.46
N VAL A 50 -0.93 16.74 37.89
CA VAL A 50 -1.39 17.26 36.59
C VAL A 50 -1.12 16.26 35.48
N LEU A 51 0.08 15.65 35.45
CA LEU A 51 0.42 14.60 34.49
C LEU A 51 -0.51 13.39 34.60
N LEU A 52 -0.79 12.92 35.82
CA LEU A 52 -1.73 11.81 36.05
C LEU A 52 -3.16 12.15 35.64
N LEU A 53 -3.61 13.38 35.87
CA LEU A 53 -4.92 13.85 35.43
C LEU A 53 -5.00 13.92 33.90
N LEU A 54 -3.95 14.41 33.25
CA LEU A 54 -3.88 14.44 31.77
C LEU A 54 -3.89 13.02 31.20
N LEU A 55 -3.13 12.08 31.78
CA LEU A 55 -3.12 10.68 31.37
C LEU A 55 -4.49 10.02 31.56
N LYS A 56 -5.12 10.17 32.71
CA LYS A 56 -6.48 9.64 32.94
C LYS A 56 -7.51 10.29 32.03
N GLY A 57 -7.42 11.62 31.84
CA GLY A 57 -8.31 12.35 30.94
C GLY A 57 -8.17 11.88 29.49
N SER A 58 -6.95 11.65 29.01
CA SER A 58 -6.73 11.14 27.64
C SER A 58 -7.27 9.73 27.43
N VAL A 59 -7.11 8.83 28.41
CA VAL A 59 -7.70 7.47 28.35
C VAL A 59 -9.22 7.55 28.33
N TRP A 60 -9.82 8.38 29.18
CA TRP A 60 -11.27 8.54 29.22
C TRP A 60 -11.84 9.12 27.91
N ILE A 61 -11.18 10.12 27.33
CA ILE A 61 -11.56 10.69 26.02
C ILE A 61 -11.44 9.60 24.94
N TYR A 62 -10.35 8.84 24.95
CA TYR A 62 -10.11 7.75 23.99
C TYR A 62 -11.23 6.70 24.07
N ASP A 63 -11.57 6.22 25.26
CA ASP A 63 -12.65 5.27 25.46
C ASP A 63 -14.01 5.86 25.04
N ALA A 64 -14.27 7.13 25.37
CA ALA A 64 -15.51 7.80 24.97
C ALA A 64 -15.66 7.93 23.45
N VAL A 65 -14.56 8.17 22.71
CA VAL A 65 -14.56 8.21 21.25
C VAL A 65 -14.79 6.82 20.65
N LEU A 66 -14.13 5.80 21.20
CA LEU A 66 -14.27 4.42 20.71
C LEU A 66 -15.65 3.81 20.98
N THR A 67 -16.34 4.25 22.04
CA THR A 67 -17.68 3.74 22.40
C THR A 67 -18.83 4.62 21.90
N SER A 68 -18.51 5.75 21.25
CA SER A 68 -19.52 6.68 20.75
C SER A 68 -20.21 6.18 19.49
N ASP A 69 -21.53 6.11 19.49
CA ASP A 69 -22.37 5.79 18.34
C ASP A 69 -22.20 6.78 17.16
N THR A 70 -21.69 7.98 17.46
CA THR A 70 -21.44 9.01 16.44
C THR A 70 -20.38 8.55 15.41
N PHE A 71 -19.39 7.74 15.85
CA PHE A 71 -18.34 7.23 15.01
C PHE A 71 -18.57 5.79 14.54
N THR A 72 -19.77 5.28 14.70
CA THR A 72 -20.14 3.98 14.17
C THR A 72 -20.23 4.04 12.66
N THR A 73 -19.51 3.16 11.97
CA THR A 73 -19.47 3.07 10.50
C THR A 73 -20.84 2.67 9.96
N ARG A 74 -21.49 3.57 9.23
CA ARG A 74 -22.81 3.35 8.62
C ARG A 74 -22.72 3.20 7.10
N HIS A 75 -21.70 3.80 6.50
CA HIS A 75 -21.57 3.85 5.04
C HIS A 75 -20.17 3.40 4.61
N ILE A 76 -20.12 2.44 3.69
CA ILE A 76 -18.89 2.01 3.07
C ILE A 76 -19.09 2.05 1.56
N ASP A 77 -18.50 3.04 0.92
CA ASP A 77 -18.57 3.21 -0.52
C ASP A 77 -17.37 2.48 -1.17
N VAL A 78 -17.66 1.61 -2.13
CA VAL A 78 -16.66 0.90 -2.92
C VAL A 78 -16.78 1.31 -4.37
N SER A 79 -15.67 1.60 -5.01
CA SER A 79 -15.62 2.01 -6.42
C SER A 79 -14.38 1.48 -7.14
N GLY A 80 -14.51 1.28 -8.47
CA GLY A 80 -13.45 0.75 -9.33
C GLY A 80 -13.36 -0.77 -9.36
N ASN A 81 -14.26 -1.46 -8.65
CA ASN A 81 -14.38 -2.90 -8.71
C ASN A 81 -15.20 -3.32 -9.95
N VAL A 82 -14.77 -4.39 -10.62
CA VAL A 82 -15.42 -4.98 -11.79
C VAL A 82 -15.73 -6.46 -11.52
N ARG A 83 -14.75 -7.23 -11.09
CA ARG A 83 -14.84 -8.66 -10.80
C ARG A 83 -15.17 -8.93 -9.34
N LEU A 84 -14.53 -8.22 -8.43
CA LEU A 84 -14.76 -8.36 -7.00
C LEU A 84 -16.05 -7.66 -6.61
N THR A 85 -16.98 -8.37 -5.99
CA THR A 85 -18.19 -7.76 -5.47
C THR A 85 -17.88 -6.89 -4.24
N ARG A 86 -18.73 -5.90 -3.95
CA ARG A 86 -18.61 -5.07 -2.74
C ARG A 86 -18.44 -5.93 -1.48
N ASP A 87 -19.28 -6.97 -1.34
CA ASP A 87 -19.28 -7.82 -0.15
C ASP A 87 -17.99 -8.66 -0.03
N MET A 88 -17.41 -9.09 -1.15
CA MET A 88 -16.09 -9.75 -1.16
C MET A 88 -15.01 -8.79 -0.68
N ILE A 89 -15.00 -7.56 -1.18
CA ILE A 89 -14.02 -6.53 -0.80
C ILE A 89 -14.11 -6.23 0.69
N LEU A 90 -15.32 -6.09 1.24
CA LEU A 90 -15.53 -5.86 2.66
C LEU A 90 -15.03 -7.03 3.51
N ARG A 91 -15.35 -8.26 3.12
CA ARG A 91 -14.85 -9.48 3.82
C ARG A 91 -13.33 -9.58 3.76
N LEU A 92 -12.73 -9.41 2.59
CA LEU A 92 -11.27 -9.47 2.40
C LEU A 92 -10.55 -8.37 3.17
N GLY A 93 -11.11 -7.17 3.20
CA GLY A 93 -10.59 -6.05 3.99
C GLY A 93 -10.81 -6.20 5.49
N GLY A 94 -11.76 -7.05 5.91
CA GLY A 94 -12.20 -7.16 7.30
C GLY A 94 -12.90 -5.90 7.78
N LEU A 95 -13.73 -5.30 6.93
CA LEU A 95 -14.54 -4.12 7.23
C LEU A 95 -15.99 -4.53 7.42
N HIS A 96 -16.58 -4.06 8.51
CA HIS A 96 -17.98 -4.31 8.82
C HIS A 96 -18.72 -3.01 9.12
N GLU A 97 -19.95 -2.92 8.68
CA GLU A 97 -20.87 -1.87 9.15
C GLU A 97 -21.20 -2.11 10.62
N GLY A 98 -21.33 -1.06 11.40
CA GLY A 98 -21.57 -1.14 12.84
C GLY A 98 -20.31 -1.07 13.70
N GLU A 99 -19.10 -1.16 13.15
CA GLU A 99 -17.86 -0.99 13.89
C GLU A 99 -17.52 0.50 14.09
N ASN A 100 -16.86 0.81 15.21
CA ASN A 100 -16.37 2.19 15.39
C ASN A 100 -15.28 2.51 14.37
N SER A 101 -15.46 3.62 13.66
CA SER A 101 -14.53 4.02 12.59
C SER A 101 -13.09 4.18 13.05
N PHE A 102 -12.85 4.59 14.31
CA PHE A 102 -11.50 4.76 14.85
C PHE A 102 -10.84 3.43 15.22
N ALA A 103 -11.62 2.39 15.50
CA ALA A 103 -11.09 1.05 15.79
C ALA A 103 -10.52 0.37 14.52
N VAL A 104 -10.96 0.79 13.33
CA VAL A 104 -10.49 0.23 12.06
C VAL A 104 -9.14 0.82 11.67
N SER A 105 -8.14 -0.02 11.48
CA SER A 105 -6.83 0.36 10.93
C SER A 105 -6.88 0.41 9.41
N ILE A 106 -6.81 1.59 8.81
CA ILE A 106 -6.83 1.78 7.34
C ILE A 106 -5.68 1.01 6.68
N SER A 107 -4.47 1.09 7.25
CA SER A 107 -3.29 0.41 6.70
C SER A 107 -3.42 -1.12 6.71
N ASP A 108 -4.12 -1.68 7.69
CA ASP A 108 -4.37 -3.12 7.74
C ASP A 108 -5.40 -3.55 6.70
N VAL A 109 -6.44 -2.76 6.50
CA VAL A 109 -7.44 -2.99 5.44
C VAL A 109 -6.76 -2.94 4.06
N GLU A 110 -5.98 -1.89 3.78
CA GLU A 110 -5.25 -1.77 2.52
C GLU A 110 -4.28 -2.92 2.31
N ARG A 111 -3.54 -3.32 3.33
CA ARG A 111 -2.60 -4.44 3.26
C ARG A 111 -3.31 -5.76 2.93
N ARG A 112 -4.45 -6.06 3.58
CA ARG A 112 -5.25 -7.25 3.31
C ARG A 112 -5.79 -7.24 1.89
N LEU A 113 -6.32 -6.12 1.43
CA LEU A 113 -6.82 -6.00 0.07
C LEU A 113 -5.71 -6.13 -0.98
N ARG A 114 -4.53 -5.49 -0.76
CA ARG A 114 -3.36 -5.64 -1.65
C ARG A 114 -2.80 -7.06 -1.71
N SER A 115 -2.97 -7.86 -0.66
CA SER A 115 -2.57 -9.27 -0.69
C SER A 115 -3.48 -10.15 -1.53
N THR A 116 -4.63 -9.62 -1.98
CA THR A 116 -5.55 -10.34 -2.87
C THR A 116 -4.99 -10.34 -4.30
N PRO A 117 -4.87 -11.49 -4.96
CA PRO A 117 -4.26 -11.59 -6.29
C PRO A 117 -4.88 -10.68 -7.34
N TRP A 118 -6.19 -10.46 -7.26
CA TRP A 118 -6.95 -9.63 -8.20
C TRP A 118 -6.80 -8.12 -7.99
N VAL A 119 -6.19 -7.69 -6.89
CA VAL A 119 -6.03 -6.27 -6.58
C VAL A 119 -4.68 -5.77 -7.07
N GLU A 120 -4.70 -4.81 -7.98
CA GLU A 120 -3.51 -4.11 -8.44
C GLU A 120 -3.15 -2.97 -7.50
N ASP A 121 -4.15 -2.17 -7.12
CA ASP A 121 -3.97 -1.05 -6.20
C ASP A 121 -5.26 -0.78 -5.42
N VAL A 122 -5.11 -0.26 -4.20
CA VAL A 122 -6.23 0.11 -3.34
C VAL A 122 -5.90 1.32 -2.50
N SER A 123 -6.88 2.18 -2.34
CA SER A 123 -6.83 3.32 -1.43
C SER A 123 -8.08 3.32 -0.56
N VAL A 124 -7.88 3.38 0.74
CA VAL A 124 -8.96 3.44 1.74
C VAL A 124 -8.91 4.78 2.45
N LYS A 125 -10.03 5.49 2.48
CA LYS A 125 -10.16 6.76 3.19
C LYS A 125 -11.29 6.69 4.21
N ARG A 126 -11.01 7.18 5.41
CA ARG A 126 -12.02 7.43 6.43
C ARG A 126 -12.54 8.85 6.27
N LEU A 127 -13.85 8.99 6.10
CA LEU A 127 -14.56 10.25 6.12
C LEU A 127 -15.42 10.30 7.38
N LEU A 128 -14.94 11.05 8.36
CA LEU A 128 -15.68 11.20 9.62
C LEU A 128 -17.03 11.87 9.40
N PRO A 129 -18.05 11.52 10.22
CA PRO A 129 -17.92 10.66 11.39
C PRO A 129 -18.05 9.14 11.13
N ASP A 130 -18.74 8.71 10.06
CA ASP A 130 -19.32 7.36 9.96
C ASP A 130 -19.11 6.67 8.60
N ARG A 131 -18.19 7.17 7.74
CA ARG A 131 -18.05 6.70 6.36
C ARG A 131 -16.64 6.25 6.03
N PHE A 132 -16.53 5.16 5.24
CA PHE A 132 -15.32 4.77 4.53
C PHE A 132 -15.52 4.84 3.02
N VAL A 133 -14.48 5.23 2.31
CA VAL A 133 -14.42 5.20 0.84
C VAL A 133 -13.26 4.34 0.42
N ILE A 134 -13.55 3.26 -0.31
CA ILE A 134 -12.58 2.32 -0.87
C ILE A 134 -12.56 2.54 -2.37
N LYS A 135 -11.38 2.89 -2.89
CA LYS A 135 -11.12 2.89 -4.34
C LYS A 135 -10.18 1.75 -4.64
N ILE A 136 -10.62 0.85 -5.51
CA ILE A 136 -9.86 -0.34 -5.90
C ILE A 136 -9.56 -0.28 -7.39
N ARG A 137 -8.40 -0.76 -7.79
CA ARG A 137 -8.05 -1.04 -9.17
C ARG A 137 -7.72 -2.53 -9.28
N GLU A 138 -8.50 -3.22 -10.09
CA GLU A 138 -8.32 -4.65 -10.29
C GLU A 138 -7.30 -4.93 -11.39
N ARG A 139 -6.58 -6.04 -11.27
CA ARG A 139 -5.70 -6.56 -12.31
C ARG A 139 -6.53 -7.05 -13.47
N MET A 140 -6.19 -6.61 -14.67
CA MET A 140 -6.86 -7.02 -15.89
C MET A 140 -6.16 -8.24 -16.49
N PRO A 141 -6.79 -9.41 -16.53
CA PRO A 141 -6.22 -10.56 -17.18
C PRO A 141 -6.19 -10.33 -18.71
N SER A 142 -5.09 -10.72 -19.32
CA SER A 142 -4.87 -10.58 -20.76
C SER A 142 -4.56 -11.93 -21.42
N PHE A 143 -4.07 -12.87 -20.63
CA PHE A 143 -3.64 -14.17 -21.10
C PHE A 143 -4.00 -15.29 -20.15
N TRP A 144 -4.04 -16.51 -20.67
CA TRP A 144 -3.84 -17.72 -19.88
C TRP A 144 -2.39 -18.15 -19.95
N VAL A 145 -1.87 -18.64 -18.83
CA VAL A 145 -0.54 -19.23 -18.73
C VAL A 145 -0.67 -20.61 -18.08
N ARG A 146 0.03 -21.60 -18.63
CA ARG A 146 0.14 -22.93 -18.00
C ARG A 146 1.35 -22.95 -17.08
N HIS A 147 1.14 -23.33 -15.83
CA HIS A 147 2.20 -23.53 -14.85
C HIS A 147 1.86 -24.79 -14.02
N ASP A 148 2.81 -25.73 -13.91
CA ASP A 148 2.62 -27.00 -13.17
C ASP A 148 1.29 -27.72 -13.50
N ASP A 149 1.00 -27.89 -14.79
CA ASP A 149 -0.23 -28.52 -15.32
C ASP A 149 -1.56 -27.83 -14.91
N ARG A 150 -1.47 -26.64 -14.38
CA ARG A 150 -2.63 -25.80 -14.05
C ARG A 150 -2.68 -24.57 -14.92
N LEU A 151 -3.90 -24.07 -15.10
CA LEU A 151 -4.14 -22.87 -15.90
C LEU A 151 -4.32 -21.67 -14.97
N TYR A 152 -3.63 -20.57 -15.30
CA TYR A 152 -3.67 -19.33 -14.56
C TYR A 152 -4.01 -18.15 -15.47
N TYR A 153 -4.66 -17.15 -14.90
CA TYR A 153 -4.77 -15.84 -15.52
C TYR A 153 -3.44 -15.09 -15.35
N ALA A 154 -3.01 -14.42 -16.41
CA ALA A 154 -1.86 -13.53 -16.40
C ALA A 154 -2.24 -12.15 -16.95
N ASN A 155 -1.57 -11.12 -16.49
CA ASN A 155 -1.74 -9.76 -17.00
C ASN A 155 -1.01 -9.58 -18.34
N ASP A 156 -1.05 -8.37 -18.87
CA ASP A 156 -0.39 -8.01 -20.13
C ASP A 156 1.15 -8.02 -20.09
N ARG A 157 1.75 -8.27 -18.90
CA ARG A 157 3.19 -8.51 -18.71
C ARG A 157 3.53 -9.99 -18.53
N GLY A 158 2.56 -10.88 -18.65
CA GLY A 158 2.76 -12.31 -18.38
C GLY A 158 2.85 -12.67 -16.91
N GLU A 159 2.63 -11.71 -15.98
CA GLU A 159 2.64 -11.98 -14.54
C GLU A 159 1.36 -12.72 -14.13
N ILE A 160 1.51 -13.82 -13.39
CA ILE A 160 0.40 -14.63 -12.91
C ILE A 160 -0.45 -13.83 -11.90
N ILE A 161 -1.77 -13.84 -12.11
CA ILE A 161 -2.75 -13.21 -11.22
C ILE A 161 -3.34 -14.26 -10.28
N ALA A 162 -4.06 -15.23 -10.84
CA ALA A 162 -4.77 -16.25 -10.08
C ALA A 162 -5.00 -17.49 -10.92
N GLN A 163 -5.26 -18.63 -10.27
CA GLN A 163 -5.65 -19.85 -10.96
C GLN A 163 -7.03 -19.66 -11.64
N VAL A 164 -7.21 -20.27 -12.79
CA VAL A 164 -8.50 -20.29 -13.49
C VAL A 164 -9.46 -21.22 -12.76
N GLU A 165 -10.59 -20.67 -12.35
CA GLU A 165 -11.68 -21.40 -11.72
C GLU A 165 -12.84 -21.54 -12.71
N SER A 166 -13.59 -22.63 -12.60
CA SER A 166 -14.71 -22.95 -13.53
C SER A 166 -15.83 -21.91 -13.52
N ASP A 167 -16.04 -21.23 -12.38
CA ASP A 167 -17.20 -20.35 -12.18
C ASP A 167 -17.06 -18.97 -12.84
N ASN A 168 -15.83 -18.61 -13.25
CA ASN A 168 -15.50 -17.29 -13.80
C ASN A 168 -14.54 -17.37 -14.97
N PHE A 169 -14.86 -18.25 -15.92
CA PHE A 169 -14.05 -18.47 -17.09
C PHE A 169 -14.10 -17.28 -18.05
N MET A 170 -12.94 -16.76 -18.46
CA MET A 170 -12.79 -15.74 -19.47
C MET A 170 -12.03 -16.31 -20.65
N SER A 171 -12.55 -16.16 -21.87
CA SER A 171 -11.82 -16.55 -23.08
C SER A 171 -10.68 -15.58 -23.34
N LEU A 172 -9.46 -16.05 -23.20
CA LEU A 172 -8.22 -15.28 -23.39
C LEU A 172 -7.22 -16.12 -24.19
N PRO A 173 -6.28 -15.50 -24.92
CA PRO A 173 -5.22 -16.23 -25.60
C PRO A 173 -4.28 -16.93 -24.61
N MET A 174 -3.78 -18.09 -24.99
CA MET A 174 -2.73 -18.79 -24.25
C MET A 174 -1.39 -18.11 -24.51
N LEU A 175 -0.67 -17.76 -23.44
CA LEU A 175 0.68 -17.21 -23.51
C LEU A 175 1.70 -18.30 -23.20
N THR A 176 2.69 -18.45 -24.07
CA THR A 176 3.87 -19.29 -23.88
C THR A 176 5.12 -18.42 -23.98
N ILE A 177 6.01 -18.49 -23.01
CA ILE A 177 7.31 -17.80 -23.03
C ILE A 177 8.39 -18.87 -23.06
N GLU A 178 9.12 -18.93 -24.18
CA GLU A 178 10.28 -19.81 -24.29
C GLU A 178 11.45 -19.30 -23.45
N PRO A 179 12.30 -20.17 -22.90
CA PRO A 179 13.50 -19.76 -22.20
C PRO A 179 14.38 -18.83 -23.06
N GLY A 180 14.76 -17.69 -22.52
CA GLY A 180 15.49 -16.63 -23.24
C GLY A 180 14.60 -15.65 -24.01
N GLY A 181 13.27 -15.82 -23.99
CA GLY A 181 12.30 -14.89 -24.58
C GLY A 181 11.88 -13.75 -23.64
N GLU A 182 12.39 -13.71 -22.42
CA GLU A 182 11.98 -12.75 -21.39
C GLU A 182 12.18 -11.28 -21.81
N ASP A 183 13.16 -11.00 -22.65
CA ASP A 183 13.45 -9.65 -23.18
C ASP A 183 12.31 -9.11 -24.04
N ALA A 184 11.46 -9.98 -24.58
CA ALA A 184 10.31 -9.60 -25.38
C ALA A 184 9.02 -9.37 -24.57
N ILE A 185 9.02 -9.68 -23.26
CA ILE A 185 7.86 -9.48 -22.37
C ILE A 185 7.34 -8.02 -22.41
N PRO A 186 8.17 -6.95 -22.41
CA PRO A 186 7.68 -5.58 -22.49
C PRO A 186 6.83 -5.30 -23.74
N TYR A 187 7.04 -6.06 -24.81
CA TYR A 187 6.27 -5.91 -26.05
C TYR A 187 4.87 -6.50 -25.96
N LEU A 188 4.61 -7.44 -25.04
CA LEU A 188 3.27 -7.98 -24.80
C LEU A 188 2.28 -6.90 -24.38
N SER A 189 2.66 -6.03 -23.44
CA SER A 189 1.81 -4.91 -23.01
C SER A 189 1.52 -3.95 -24.15
N ARG A 190 2.53 -3.68 -25.00
CA ARG A 190 2.38 -2.85 -26.21
C ARG A 190 1.45 -3.52 -27.20
N LEU A 191 1.69 -4.80 -27.51
CA LEU A 191 0.83 -5.59 -28.39
C LEU A 191 -0.64 -5.52 -27.98
N MET A 192 -0.93 -5.81 -26.70
CA MET A 192 -2.29 -5.79 -26.18
C MET A 192 -2.93 -4.41 -26.24
N LYS A 193 -2.14 -3.36 -26.02
CA LYS A 193 -2.60 -1.98 -26.19
C LYS A 193 -2.90 -1.65 -27.64
N ASP A 194 -1.99 -2.00 -28.57
CA ASP A 194 -2.10 -1.67 -29.98
C ASP A 194 -3.24 -2.44 -30.64
N MET A 195 -3.49 -3.68 -30.21
CA MET A 195 -4.65 -4.45 -30.65
C MET A 195 -5.97 -3.85 -30.17
N ARG A 196 -6.04 -3.41 -28.90
CA ARG A 196 -7.24 -2.71 -28.38
C ARG A 196 -7.49 -1.37 -29.08
N SER A 197 -6.44 -0.70 -29.55
CA SER A 197 -6.54 0.56 -30.29
C SER A 197 -6.90 0.37 -31.78
N GLY A 198 -6.95 -0.89 -32.28
CA GLY A 198 -7.27 -1.20 -33.67
C GLY A 198 -6.12 -0.94 -34.64
N THR A 199 -4.88 -0.84 -34.18
CA THR A 199 -3.69 -0.70 -35.03
C THR A 199 -3.51 -1.91 -35.94
N LEU A 200 -3.82 -3.09 -35.44
CA LEU A 200 -3.98 -4.30 -36.26
C LEU A 200 -5.48 -4.54 -36.49
N PRO A 201 -5.91 -4.82 -37.73
CA PRO A 201 -7.31 -5.14 -38.06
C PRO A 201 -7.67 -6.58 -37.64
N ILE A 202 -7.39 -6.91 -36.38
CA ILE A 202 -7.57 -8.24 -35.77
C ILE A 202 -8.17 -8.06 -34.41
N GLU A 203 -9.25 -8.74 -34.13
CA GLU A 203 -9.88 -8.71 -32.80
C GLU A 203 -9.08 -9.58 -31.82
N VAL A 204 -8.92 -9.09 -30.58
CA VAL A 204 -8.23 -9.84 -29.52
C VAL A 204 -8.86 -11.21 -29.29
N GLY A 205 -10.17 -11.32 -29.44
CA GLY A 205 -10.92 -12.56 -29.29
C GLY A 205 -10.64 -13.65 -30.38
N ALA A 206 -10.01 -13.26 -31.50
CA ALA A 206 -9.60 -14.19 -32.55
C ALA A 206 -8.22 -14.85 -32.28
N ILE A 207 -7.49 -14.36 -31.27
CA ILE A 207 -6.18 -14.90 -30.93
C ILE A 207 -6.34 -16.15 -30.08
N ALA A 208 -5.76 -17.25 -30.52
CA ALA A 208 -5.69 -18.51 -29.78
C ALA A 208 -4.43 -18.57 -28.90
N THR A 209 -3.26 -18.28 -29.48
CA THR A 209 -1.99 -18.30 -28.74
C THR A 209 -1.13 -17.08 -29.05
N VAL A 210 -0.33 -16.72 -28.05
CA VAL A 210 0.78 -15.76 -28.15
C VAL A 210 2.03 -16.45 -27.63
N ASP A 211 2.99 -16.67 -28.53
CA ASP A 211 4.24 -17.32 -28.19
C ASP A 211 5.38 -16.30 -28.25
N VAL A 212 6.22 -16.30 -27.23
CA VAL A 212 7.36 -15.38 -27.10
C VAL A 212 8.64 -16.21 -27.14
N SER A 213 9.47 -15.94 -28.15
CA SER A 213 10.74 -16.66 -28.34
C SER A 213 11.89 -15.70 -28.63
N PRO A 214 13.15 -16.06 -28.27
CA PRO A 214 14.32 -15.23 -28.54
C PRO A 214 14.63 -15.09 -30.04
N SER A 215 14.22 -16.07 -30.85
CA SER A 215 14.56 -16.13 -32.29
C SER A 215 13.55 -15.44 -33.20
N LYS A 216 12.29 -15.38 -32.79
CA LYS A 216 11.18 -14.86 -33.62
C LYS A 216 10.48 -13.65 -33.02
N GLY A 217 10.77 -13.33 -31.77
CA GLY A 217 10.10 -12.29 -31.05
C GLY A 217 8.73 -12.72 -30.57
N VAL A 218 7.68 -12.00 -30.94
CA VAL A 218 6.31 -12.29 -30.54
C VAL A 218 5.56 -12.91 -31.73
N GLU A 219 5.05 -14.12 -31.57
CA GLU A 219 4.21 -14.81 -32.53
C GLU A 219 2.77 -14.88 -32.04
N ILE A 220 1.83 -14.60 -32.91
CA ILE A 220 0.38 -14.62 -32.64
C ILE A 220 -0.24 -15.65 -33.57
N TYR A 221 -0.99 -16.60 -33.03
CA TYR A 221 -1.76 -17.53 -33.82
C TYR A 221 -3.26 -17.24 -33.76
N LEU A 222 -3.87 -17.10 -34.91
CA LEU A 222 -5.30 -16.89 -35.13
C LEU A 222 -5.94 -18.18 -35.55
N GLU A 223 -6.78 -18.76 -34.67
CA GLU A 223 -7.38 -20.07 -34.93
C GLU A 223 -8.45 -20.02 -36.06
N ASP A 224 -9.28 -18.98 -36.04
CA ASP A 224 -10.36 -18.76 -37.01
C ASP A 224 -9.85 -18.69 -38.48
N ARG A 225 -8.61 -18.24 -38.64
CA ARG A 225 -7.95 -18.07 -39.95
C ARG A 225 -6.78 -19.01 -40.16
N GLU A 226 -6.45 -19.85 -39.18
CA GLU A 226 -5.24 -20.68 -39.16
C GLU A 226 -3.99 -19.89 -39.60
N MET A 227 -3.86 -18.66 -39.18
CA MET A 227 -2.85 -17.71 -39.62
C MET A 227 -1.90 -17.39 -38.48
N ARG A 228 -0.60 -17.33 -38.80
CA ARG A 228 0.43 -16.92 -37.84
C ARG A 228 0.95 -15.53 -38.21
N LEU A 229 1.10 -14.69 -37.20
CA LEU A 229 1.72 -13.38 -37.32
C LEU A 229 2.95 -13.34 -36.43
N SER A 230 4.10 -12.94 -36.99
CA SER A 230 5.35 -12.83 -36.23
C SER A 230 5.88 -11.40 -36.27
N LEU A 231 6.24 -10.86 -35.10
CA LEU A 231 6.81 -9.53 -34.94
C LEU A 231 8.16 -9.64 -34.25
N ALA A 232 9.22 -9.23 -34.96
CA ALA A 232 10.53 -9.07 -34.34
C ALA A 232 10.56 -7.90 -33.40
N PRO A 233 11.30 -7.98 -32.27
CA PRO A 233 11.35 -6.93 -31.25
C PRO A 233 12.12 -5.69 -31.68
N ASP A 234 13.04 -5.81 -32.62
CA ASP A 234 13.76 -4.71 -33.26
C ASP A 234 12.78 -3.84 -34.06
N ASP A 235 12.87 -2.52 -33.92
CA ASP A 235 11.93 -1.56 -34.54
C ASP A 235 10.44 -1.98 -34.40
N TRP A 236 10.04 -2.31 -33.17
CA TRP A 236 8.70 -2.84 -32.88
C TRP A 236 7.57 -2.02 -33.50
N GLU A 237 7.61 -0.68 -33.34
CA GLU A 237 6.56 0.21 -33.87
C GLU A 237 6.52 0.22 -35.38
N GLY A 238 7.69 0.20 -36.02
CA GLY A 238 7.81 0.11 -37.47
C GLY A 238 7.30 -1.24 -37.98
N ASN A 239 7.69 -2.35 -37.35
CA ASN A 239 7.26 -3.69 -37.71
C ASN A 239 5.75 -3.85 -37.54
N LEU A 240 5.16 -3.36 -36.43
CA LEU A 240 3.74 -3.40 -36.19
C LEU A 240 2.95 -2.60 -37.24
N SER A 241 3.41 -1.39 -37.54
CA SER A 241 2.79 -0.52 -38.55
C SER A 241 2.81 -1.16 -39.94
N ARG A 242 3.97 -1.69 -40.37
CA ARG A 242 4.13 -2.38 -41.66
C ARG A 242 3.26 -3.62 -41.76
N LEU A 243 3.20 -4.42 -40.68
CA LEU A 243 2.32 -5.59 -40.61
C LEU A 243 0.86 -5.18 -40.70
N GLY A 244 0.44 -4.13 -39.99
CA GLY A 244 -0.93 -3.60 -40.04
C GLY A 244 -1.33 -3.16 -41.45
N VAL A 245 -0.43 -2.46 -42.15
CA VAL A 245 -0.64 -2.06 -43.57
C VAL A 245 -0.77 -3.27 -44.47
N ALA A 246 0.13 -4.27 -44.36
CA ALA A 246 0.10 -5.49 -45.18
C ALA A 246 -1.17 -6.29 -44.96
N ILE A 247 -1.54 -6.56 -43.71
CA ILE A 247 -2.77 -7.28 -43.35
C ILE A 247 -4.02 -6.50 -43.82
N GLY A 248 -4.03 -5.17 -43.65
CA GLY A 248 -5.13 -4.32 -44.14
C GLY A 248 -5.27 -4.36 -45.68
N ASP A 249 -4.16 -4.40 -46.40
CA ASP A 249 -4.19 -4.54 -47.89
C ASP A 249 -4.70 -5.91 -48.33
N LEU A 250 -4.22 -6.98 -47.73
CA LEU A 250 -4.69 -8.36 -47.99
C LEU A 250 -6.18 -8.51 -47.62
N ALA A 251 -6.65 -7.86 -46.57
CA ALA A 251 -8.07 -7.86 -46.21
C ALA A 251 -8.93 -7.16 -47.30
N ARG A 252 -8.48 -5.99 -47.81
CA ARG A 252 -9.17 -5.29 -48.92
C ARG A 252 -9.24 -6.09 -50.18
N ARG A 253 -8.18 -6.85 -50.47
CA ARG A 253 -8.13 -7.77 -51.67
C ARG A 253 -8.91 -9.07 -51.47
N ARG A 254 -9.42 -9.33 -50.26
CA ARG A 254 -10.05 -10.60 -49.85
C ARG A 254 -9.11 -11.80 -49.90
N GLU A 255 -7.80 -11.56 -49.78
CA GLU A 255 -6.74 -12.57 -49.86
C GLU A 255 -6.31 -13.04 -48.45
N LEU A 256 -6.83 -12.44 -47.41
CA LEU A 256 -6.41 -12.73 -46.05
C LEU A 256 -6.61 -14.20 -45.64
N GLY A 257 -7.65 -14.88 -46.18
CA GLY A 257 -7.90 -16.30 -45.96
C GLY A 257 -6.86 -17.23 -46.59
N MET A 258 -6.05 -16.73 -47.54
CA MET A 258 -4.96 -17.50 -48.18
C MET A 258 -3.64 -17.37 -47.43
N VAL A 259 -3.54 -16.43 -46.45
CA VAL A 259 -2.30 -16.22 -45.72
C VAL A 259 -2.11 -17.34 -44.71
N GLN A 260 -0.95 -17.96 -44.73
CA GLN A 260 -0.51 -18.92 -43.72
C GLN A 260 0.31 -18.26 -42.64
N GLU A 261 1.23 -17.35 -43.03
CA GLU A 261 2.11 -16.64 -42.14
C GLU A 261 2.41 -15.24 -42.68
N ALA A 262 2.46 -14.25 -41.78
CA ALA A 262 2.99 -12.93 -42.10
C ALA A 262 3.99 -12.52 -40.99
N ARG A 263 5.22 -12.21 -41.40
CA ARG A 263 6.33 -11.87 -40.52
C ARG A 263 6.83 -10.48 -40.81
N ALA A 264 6.90 -9.66 -39.79
CA ALA A 264 7.52 -8.33 -39.85
C ALA A 264 8.84 -8.34 -39.08
N ALA A 265 9.94 -8.10 -39.77
CA ALA A 265 11.29 -8.00 -39.24
C ALA A 265 12.17 -7.21 -40.20
N ASP A 266 13.29 -6.66 -39.74
CA ASP A 266 14.31 -6.00 -40.57
C ASP A 266 13.75 -5.00 -41.60
N GLY A 267 12.72 -4.25 -41.19
CA GLY A 267 12.10 -3.23 -42.05
C GLY A 267 11.21 -3.77 -43.19
N SER A 268 10.95 -5.05 -43.22
CA SER A 268 10.17 -5.72 -44.28
C SER A 268 9.06 -6.60 -43.73
N VAL A 269 8.06 -6.89 -44.55
CA VAL A 269 7.00 -7.86 -44.25
C VAL A 269 7.04 -8.98 -45.26
N TRP A 270 7.20 -10.18 -44.80
CA TRP A 270 7.13 -11.40 -45.62
C TRP A 270 5.79 -12.05 -45.39
N VAL A 271 5.11 -12.43 -46.49
CA VAL A 271 3.82 -13.11 -46.43
C VAL A 271 3.95 -14.45 -47.13
N SER A 272 3.61 -15.52 -46.44
CA SER A 272 3.51 -16.88 -46.96
C SER A 272 2.04 -17.22 -47.20
N LEU A 273 1.73 -17.70 -48.41
CA LEU A 273 0.39 -18.11 -48.77
C LEU A 273 0.25 -19.64 -48.71
N ARG A 274 -0.92 -20.13 -48.36
CA ARG A 274 -1.25 -21.53 -48.39
C ARG A 274 -1.16 -22.06 -49.83
N GLN A 275 -0.47 -23.17 -50.01
CA GLN A 275 -0.51 -23.86 -51.27
C GLN A 275 -1.92 -24.47 -51.49
N GLN A 276 -2.63 -24.00 -52.49
CA GLN A 276 -3.81 -24.72 -52.95
C GLN A 276 -3.36 -26.06 -53.49
N LEU A 277 -3.59 -27.13 -52.71
CA LEU A 277 -3.52 -28.48 -53.26
C LEU A 277 -4.58 -28.57 -54.35
N ARG A 278 -4.11 -28.62 -55.61
CA ARG A 278 -4.94 -28.92 -56.81
C ARG A 278 -5.34 -30.34 -56.81
#